data_98b1596e80818c638d62d5d52695b68f
#
_entry.id   98b1596e80818c638d62d5d52695b68f
#
_cell.length_a   1.000
_cell.length_b   1.000
_cell.length_c   1.000
_cell.angle_alpha   90.00
_cell.angle_beta   90.00
_cell.angle_gamma   90.00
#
_symmetry.space_group_name_H-M   'P 1'
#
loop_
_entity.id
_entity.type
_entity.pdbx_description
1 polymer ?
#
loop_
_entity_poly.entity_id
_entity_poly.type
_entity_poly.pdbx_seq_one_letter_code
_entity_poly.pdbx_strand_id
1 'polypeptide(L)'
;MPVKLLLAGFSMLLLAASTLHSEGPGQVRGRVVFLEGDLSLRNAETTRSAWQPAGLDSSFSQGDLLRTGRSSRAELTIQQQSRIRLAPETQLEVQRLIGEGEDDLAEARLHLDEGEIWAEVNGLDEGEDLFEISSDLAGAAITGTAFSLSSRQGGAEPETRLRVWHGEVRISNAPWKMDQLEATEVGKAGPRKAPSSVKGPQSVAGPKSVSLDEWLLIVKDMQEVVIGAGGQVVSQGSFNDTETDPWMKGASLPSDK
;
A
#
# COMPACT_ATOMS: atom_id res chain seq x y z
N MET A 1 -68.35 -52.07 26.33
CA MET A 1 -66.98 -52.19 26.80
C MET A 1 -66.09 -51.27 25.94
N PRO A 2 -65.57 -50.14 26.45
CA PRO A 2 -64.76 -49.22 25.64
C PRO A 2 -63.26 -49.57 25.78
N VAL A 3 -62.60 -49.69 24.65
CA VAL A 3 -61.18 -49.89 24.52
C VAL A 3 -60.46 -48.52 24.72
N LYS A 4 -59.61 -48.44 25.72
CA LYS A 4 -58.76 -47.27 26.00
C LYS A 4 -57.56 -47.26 25.01
N LEU A 5 -57.47 -46.26 24.15
CA LEU A 5 -56.37 -46.03 23.33
C LEU A 5 -55.31 -45.16 24.07
N LEU A 6 -54.11 -45.70 24.32
CA LEU A 6 -52.99 -45.08 24.98
C LEU A 6 -52.19 -44.33 23.83
N LEU A 7 -52.23 -42.99 23.84
CA LEU A 7 -51.31 -42.17 23.05
C LEU A 7 -49.98 -42.05 23.80
N ALA A 8 -48.95 -42.70 23.26
CA ALA A 8 -47.57 -42.48 23.69
C ALA A 8 -47.05 -41.23 22.98
N GLY A 9 -46.83 -40.15 23.73
CA GLY A 9 -46.20 -38.92 23.24
C GLY A 9 -44.70 -39.11 23.02
N PHE A 10 -44.26 -39.05 21.81
CA PHE A 10 -42.86 -39.06 21.43
C PHE A 10 -42.37 -37.60 21.43
N SER A 11 -41.69 -37.22 22.54
CA SER A 11 -41.05 -35.89 22.65
C SER A 11 -39.74 -35.91 21.89
N MET A 12 -39.73 -35.32 20.70
CA MET A 12 -38.54 -35.15 19.86
C MET A 12 -37.77 -33.92 20.37
N LEU A 13 -36.72 -34.14 21.11
CA LEU A 13 -35.78 -33.12 21.57
C LEU A 13 -34.94 -32.68 20.38
N LEU A 14 -35.28 -31.53 19.79
CA LEU A 14 -34.43 -30.88 18.79
C LEU A 14 -33.16 -30.32 19.47
N LEU A 15 -32.05 -31.02 19.33
CA LEU A 15 -30.73 -30.47 19.63
C LEU A 15 -30.38 -29.47 18.54
N ALA A 16 -30.53 -28.16 18.83
CA ALA A 16 -29.99 -27.11 18.00
C ALA A 16 -28.45 -27.15 18.12
N ALA A 17 -27.79 -27.76 17.15
CA ALA A 17 -26.35 -27.63 17.01
C ALA A 17 -26.04 -26.17 16.60
N SER A 18 -25.65 -25.35 17.57
CA SER A 18 -25.04 -24.06 17.32
C SER A 18 -23.70 -24.32 16.61
N THR A 19 -23.66 -24.17 15.30
CA THR A 19 -22.40 -24.10 14.55
C THR A 19 -21.72 -22.83 15.01
N LEU A 20 -20.69 -22.94 15.84
CA LEU A 20 -19.72 -21.91 16.06
C LEU A 20 -19.05 -21.67 14.68
N HIS A 21 -19.51 -20.66 13.98
CA HIS A 21 -18.76 -20.09 12.87
C HIS A 21 -17.53 -19.48 13.53
N SER A 22 -16.39 -20.13 13.37
CA SER A 22 -15.09 -19.49 13.47
C SER A 22 -15.05 -18.51 12.31
N GLU A 23 -15.32 -17.24 12.55
CA GLU A 23 -15.02 -16.19 11.58
C GLU A 23 -13.50 -16.22 11.39
N GLY A 24 -13.08 -16.68 10.21
CA GLY A 24 -11.72 -16.50 9.74
C GLY A 24 -11.44 -15.00 9.61
N PRO A 25 -10.18 -14.58 9.45
CA PRO A 25 -9.83 -13.18 9.28
C PRO A 25 -10.75 -12.54 8.23
N GLY A 26 -11.52 -11.52 8.65
CA GLY A 26 -12.56 -10.90 7.84
C GLY A 26 -11.92 -10.14 6.66
N GLN A 27 -12.59 -10.16 5.52
CA GLN A 27 -12.20 -9.28 4.42
C GLN A 27 -12.52 -7.83 4.80
N VAL A 28 -11.49 -7.05 5.04
CA VAL A 28 -11.60 -5.61 5.21
C VAL A 28 -11.97 -4.96 3.88
N ARG A 29 -12.79 -3.93 3.94
CA ARG A 29 -13.14 -3.11 2.79
C ARG A 29 -12.69 -1.67 3.01
N GLY A 30 -12.04 -1.12 2.00
CA GLY A 30 -11.86 0.32 1.93
C GLY A 30 -13.07 0.99 1.31
N ARG A 31 -13.16 2.32 1.43
CA ARG A 31 -14.26 3.14 0.93
C ARG A 31 -13.74 4.43 0.30
N VAL A 32 -14.44 4.90 -0.73
CA VAL A 32 -14.23 6.21 -1.34
C VAL A 32 -15.00 7.24 -0.51
N VAL A 33 -14.28 8.17 0.13
CA VAL A 33 -14.89 9.19 1.02
C VAL A 33 -14.90 10.59 0.41
N PHE A 34 -14.13 10.82 -0.64
CA PHE A 34 -14.15 12.04 -1.43
C PHE A 34 -13.87 11.72 -2.89
N LEU A 35 -14.52 12.45 -3.80
CA LEU A 35 -14.31 12.34 -5.23
C LEU A 35 -14.58 13.68 -5.92
N GLU A 36 -13.60 14.12 -6.70
CA GLU A 36 -13.72 15.18 -7.69
C GLU A 36 -13.36 14.62 -9.05
N GLY A 37 -14.23 14.76 -10.05
CA GLY A 37 -14.04 14.19 -11.39
C GLY A 37 -14.39 12.70 -11.47
N ASP A 38 -13.58 11.94 -12.20
CA ASP A 38 -13.85 10.56 -12.55
C ASP A 38 -12.94 9.58 -11.77
N LEU A 39 -13.56 8.59 -11.14
CA LEU A 39 -12.90 7.42 -10.57
C LEU A 39 -13.44 6.17 -11.23
N SER A 40 -12.57 5.25 -11.60
CA SER A 40 -12.94 3.95 -12.13
C SER A 40 -12.41 2.84 -11.22
N LEU A 41 -13.22 1.82 -11.03
CA LEU A 41 -12.90 0.61 -10.29
C LEU A 41 -12.92 -0.60 -11.23
N ARG A 42 -12.00 -1.53 -11.05
CA ARG A 42 -12.01 -2.84 -11.70
C ARG A 42 -11.86 -3.93 -10.65
N ASN A 43 -12.87 -4.75 -10.49
CA ASN A 43 -12.88 -5.83 -9.50
C ASN A 43 -12.08 -7.03 -9.96
N ALA A 44 -11.31 -7.62 -9.03
CA ALA A 44 -10.50 -8.80 -9.28
C ALA A 44 -11.32 -10.08 -9.49
N GLU A 45 -12.43 -10.19 -8.80
CA GLU A 45 -13.28 -11.41 -8.81
C GLU A 45 -13.90 -11.76 -10.16
N THR A 46 -13.92 -10.80 -11.08
CA THR A 46 -14.54 -10.99 -12.38
C THR A 46 -13.48 -11.10 -13.47
N THR A 47 -13.20 -12.29 -13.96
CA THR A 47 -12.18 -12.62 -14.98
C THR A 47 -12.27 -11.78 -16.29
N ARG A 48 -13.29 -10.95 -16.44
CA ARG A 48 -13.54 -10.02 -17.56
C ARG A 48 -14.00 -8.66 -17.06
N SER A 49 -13.62 -8.22 -15.88
CA SER A 49 -14.13 -6.95 -15.39
C SER A 49 -13.56 -5.79 -16.19
N ALA A 50 -14.47 -5.14 -16.90
CA ALA A 50 -14.21 -3.83 -17.47
C ALA A 50 -14.11 -2.81 -16.33
N TRP A 51 -13.37 -1.73 -16.55
CA TRP A 51 -13.39 -0.57 -15.69
C TRP A 51 -14.84 -0.05 -15.58
N GLN A 52 -15.31 0.15 -14.36
CA GLN A 52 -16.64 0.69 -14.07
C GLN A 52 -16.49 2.01 -13.31
N PRO A 53 -17.39 2.99 -13.57
CA PRO A 53 -17.41 4.20 -12.78
C PRO A 53 -17.63 3.88 -11.30
N ALA A 54 -16.83 4.51 -10.43
CA ALA A 54 -16.99 4.47 -8.98
C ALA A 54 -17.33 5.87 -8.46
N GLY A 55 -18.13 5.94 -7.43
CA GLY A 55 -18.56 7.20 -6.80
C GLY A 55 -18.25 7.25 -5.31
N LEU A 56 -18.77 8.27 -4.64
CA LEU A 56 -18.77 8.33 -3.18
C LEU A 56 -19.40 7.06 -2.61
N ASP A 57 -18.90 6.61 -1.47
CA ASP A 57 -19.31 5.40 -0.77
C ASP A 57 -19.06 4.08 -1.53
N SER A 58 -18.49 4.12 -2.73
CA SER A 58 -18.02 2.89 -3.38
C SER A 58 -17.00 2.20 -2.50
N SER A 59 -17.20 0.91 -2.26
CA SER A 59 -16.26 0.09 -1.51
C SER A 59 -15.31 -0.65 -2.46
N PHE A 60 -14.11 -0.89 -1.97
CA PHE A 60 -13.10 -1.71 -2.64
C PHE A 60 -12.50 -2.73 -1.67
N SER A 61 -11.92 -3.77 -2.21
CA SER A 61 -11.38 -4.91 -1.47
C SER A 61 -10.09 -5.41 -2.10
N GLN A 62 -9.51 -6.44 -1.50
CA GLN A 62 -8.33 -7.11 -2.04
C GLN A 62 -8.52 -7.51 -3.51
N GLY A 63 -7.52 -7.21 -4.32
CA GLY A 63 -7.46 -7.50 -5.76
C GLY A 63 -8.10 -6.43 -6.64
N ASP A 64 -8.77 -5.43 -6.08
CA ASP A 64 -9.37 -4.35 -6.84
C ASP A 64 -8.32 -3.35 -7.33
N LEU A 65 -8.57 -2.75 -8.51
CA LEU A 65 -7.78 -1.65 -9.05
C LEU A 65 -8.65 -0.39 -9.12
N LEU A 66 -8.06 0.73 -8.68
CA LEU A 66 -8.68 2.05 -8.73
C LEU A 66 -7.88 2.94 -9.69
N ARG A 67 -8.57 3.78 -10.47
CA ARG A 67 -7.92 4.72 -11.37
C ARG A 67 -8.65 6.04 -11.44
N THR A 68 -7.94 7.14 -11.16
CA THR A 68 -8.43 8.51 -11.34
C THR A 68 -8.23 9.00 -12.77
N GLY A 69 -9.15 9.85 -13.25
CA GLY A 69 -9.02 10.53 -14.55
C GLY A 69 -8.04 11.71 -14.51
N ARG A 70 -7.89 12.42 -15.67
CA ARG A 70 -6.91 13.52 -15.85
C ARG A 70 -7.06 14.69 -14.89
N SER A 71 -8.27 15.09 -14.57
CA SER A 71 -8.55 16.22 -13.67
C SER A 71 -9.35 15.73 -12.48
N SER A 72 -8.98 14.57 -11.97
CA SER A 72 -9.75 13.87 -10.95
C SER A 72 -8.92 13.63 -9.72
N ARG A 73 -9.58 13.65 -8.55
CA ARG A 73 -8.97 13.40 -7.25
C ARG A 73 -9.91 12.53 -6.43
N ALA A 74 -9.36 11.61 -5.66
CA ALA A 74 -10.16 10.78 -4.78
C ALA A 74 -9.47 10.64 -3.42
N GLU A 75 -10.25 10.58 -2.35
CA GLU A 75 -9.77 10.17 -1.03
C GLU A 75 -10.41 8.84 -0.68
N LEU A 76 -9.56 7.92 -0.31
CA LEU A 76 -9.91 6.59 0.15
C LEU A 76 -9.68 6.50 1.65
N THR A 77 -10.50 5.72 2.33
CA THR A 77 -10.24 5.33 3.71
C THR A 77 -10.15 3.81 3.82
N ILE A 78 -9.23 3.34 4.62
CA ILE A 78 -9.12 1.95 5.04
C ILE A 78 -9.36 1.95 6.54
N GLN A 79 -10.42 1.26 6.98
CA GLN A 79 -10.80 1.13 8.39
C GLN A 79 -10.88 2.47 9.18
N GLN A 80 -11.36 3.53 8.55
CA GLN A 80 -11.55 4.86 9.14
C GLN A 80 -10.29 5.52 9.74
N GLN A 81 -9.17 4.81 9.82
CA GLN A 81 -7.93 5.29 10.43
C GLN A 81 -6.88 5.72 9.41
N SER A 82 -6.74 4.98 8.32
CA SER A 82 -5.79 5.31 7.27
C SER A 82 -6.48 5.99 6.10
N ARG A 83 -5.91 7.12 5.64
CA ARG A 83 -6.41 7.92 4.51
C ARG A 83 -5.40 7.91 3.38
N ILE A 84 -5.88 7.71 2.17
CA ILE A 84 -5.06 7.69 0.96
C ILE A 84 -5.71 8.62 -0.06
N ARG A 85 -4.99 9.64 -0.51
CA ARG A 85 -5.41 10.56 -1.56
C ARG A 85 -4.75 10.19 -2.86
N LEU A 86 -5.54 10.09 -3.90
CA LEU A 86 -5.10 9.81 -5.25
C LEU A 86 -5.08 11.12 -6.05
N ALA A 87 -3.92 11.48 -6.59
CA ALA A 87 -3.77 12.58 -7.54
C ALA A 87 -4.42 12.23 -8.90
N PRO A 88 -4.50 13.18 -9.85
CA PRO A 88 -4.91 12.88 -11.21
C PRO A 88 -4.03 11.79 -11.87
N GLU A 89 -4.65 11.01 -12.77
CA GLU A 89 -3.98 9.96 -13.57
C GLU A 89 -3.23 8.93 -12.71
N THR A 90 -3.78 8.60 -11.55
CA THR A 90 -3.21 7.64 -10.61
C THR A 90 -3.90 6.29 -10.71
N GLN A 91 -3.12 5.21 -10.82
CA GLN A 91 -3.61 3.84 -10.77
C GLN A 91 -3.03 3.10 -9.56
N LEU A 92 -3.91 2.59 -8.72
CA LEU A 92 -3.60 1.90 -7.47
C LEU A 92 -4.25 0.52 -7.46
N GLU A 93 -3.46 -0.51 -7.16
CA GLU A 93 -3.92 -1.88 -6.92
C GLU A 93 -3.96 -2.17 -5.42
N VAL A 94 -5.03 -2.81 -4.97
CA VAL A 94 -5.19 -3.30 -3.60
C VAL A 94 -4.76 -4.77 -3.57
N GLN A 95 -3.48 -5.04 -3.38
CA GLN A 95 -2.94 -6.41 -3.44
C GLN A 95 -3.39 -7.26 -2.27
N ARG A 96 -3.50 -6.65 -1.08
CA ARG A 96 -3.94 -7.34 0.12
C ARG A 96 -4.64 -6.39 1.08
N LEU A 97 -5.71 -6.87 1.72
CA LEU A 97 -6.45 -6.12 2.71
C LEU A 97 -7.13 -7.10 3.66
N ILE A 98 -6.55 -7.29 4.84
CA ILE A 98 -6.98 -8.26 5.85
C ILE A 98 -7.09 -7.58 7.20
N GLY A 99 -8.08 -7.96 8.00
CA GLY A 99 -8.27 -7.50 9.37
C GLY A 99 -9.10 -8.48 10.20
N GLU A 100 -9.10 -8.27 11.51
CA GLU A 100 -9.87 -9.06 12.47
C GLU A 100 -11.17 -8.33 12.87
N GLY A 101 -11.97 -7.89 11.88
CA GLY A 101 -13.21 -7.16 12.12
C GLY A 101 -13.32 -5.90 11.28
N GLU A 102 -14.29 -5.03 11.62
CA GLU A 102 -14.51 -3.80 10.85
C GLU A 102 -13.48 -2.69 11.15
N ASP A 103 -12.85 -2.74 12.32
CA ASP A 103 -11.99 -1.67 12.84
C ASP A 103 -10.52 -2.11 13.08
N ASP A 104 -10.15 -3.34 12.75
CA ASP A 104 -8.84 -3.89 13.06
C ASP A 104 -8.11 -4.34 11.79
N LEU A 105 -7.12 -3.54 11.34
CA LEU A 105 -6.30 -3.80 10.15
C LEU A 105 -5.08 -4.62 10.53
N ALA A 106 -5.04 -5.87 10.13
CA ALA A 106 -3.86 -6.71 10.33
C ALA A 106 -2.84 -6.56 9.16
N GLU A 107 -3.34 -6.40 7.93
CA GLU A 107 -2.45 -6.29 6.77
C GLU A 107 -3.08 -5.48 5.64
N ALA A 108 -2.36 -4.45 5.16
CA ALA A 108 -2.63 -3.76 3.92
C ALA A 108 -1.40 -3.77 3.01
N ARG A 109 -1.57 -4.25 1.77
CA ARG A 109 -0.54 -4.12 0.72
C ARG A 109 -1.15 -3.46 -0.50
N LEU A 110 -0.56 -2.35 -0.88
CA LEU A 110 -0.98 -1.56 -2.03
C LEU A 110 0.14 -1.50 -3.05
N HIS A 111 -0.21 -1.39 -4.32
CA HIS A 111 0.75 -1.18 -5.40
C HIS A 111 0.36 0.01 -6.25
N LEU A 112 1.26 0.96 -6.38
CA LEU A 112 1.10 2.15 -7.19
C LEU A 112 1.72 1.88 -8.57
N ASP A 113 0.88 1.56 -9.56
CA ASP A 113 1.33 1.36 -10.94
C ASP A 113 1.85 2.67 -11.52
N GLU A 114 1.06 3.75 -11.44
CA GLU A 114 1.38 5.06 -12.00
C GLU A 114 0.67 6.17 -11.21
N GLY A 115 1.25 7.36 -11.23
CA GLY A 115 0.67 8.57 -10.63
C GLY A 115 1.27 8.89 -9.27
N GLU A 116 0.49 9.53 -8.41
CA GLU A 116 0.92 9.97 -7.09
C GLU A 116 -0.18 9.75 -6.05
N ILE A 117 0.24 9.27 -4.91
CA ILE A 117 -0.60 9.21 -3.72
C ILE A 117 0.03 10.01 -2.58
N TRP A 118 -0.83 10.51 -1.69
CA TRP A 118 -0.49 10.93 -0.36
C TRP A 118 -1.25 10.06 0.63
N ALA A 119 -0.57 9.58 1.66
CA ALA A 119 -1.17 8.73 2.66
C ALA A 119 -0.85 9.21 4.07
N GLU A 120 -1.84 9.12 4.93
CA GLU A 120 -1.73 9.25 6.37
C GLU A 120 -2.19 7.93 6.99
N VAL A 121 -1.23 7.19 7.51
CA VAL A 121 -1.45 5.87 8.10
C VAL A 121 -1.40 6.00 9.60
N ASN A 122 -2.49 5.61 10.28
CA ASN A 122 -2.64 5.69 11.72
C ASN A 122 -3.21 4.37 12.25
N GLY A 123 -3.10 4.17 13.57
CA GLY A 123 -3.74 3.06 14.27
C GLY A 123 -3.16 1.69 13.98
N LEU A 124 -1.87 1.64 13.62
CA LEU A 124 -1.14 0.38 13.50
C LEU A 124 -0.51 0.04 14.85
N ASP A 125 -0.66 -1.21 15.29
CA ASP A 125 0.06 -1.75 16.43
C ASP A 125 1.46 -2.20 15.99
N GLU A 126 2.51 -1.62 16.62
CA GLU A 126 3.90 -1.90 16.26
C GLU A 126 4.23 -3.39 16.40
N GLY A 127 4.59 -4.01 15.28
CA GLY A 127 5.06 -5.40 15.21
C GLY A 127 3.96 -6.43 15.01
N GLU A 128 2.66 -6.02 14.99
CA GLU A 128 1.52 -6.90 14.72
C GLU A 128 0.89 -6.54 13.36
N ASP A 129 0.77 -5.25 13.05
CA ASP A 129 0.13 -4.77 11.83
C ASP A 129 1.14 -4.46 10.73
N LEU A 130 0.77 -4.73 9.49
CA LEU A 130 1.58 -4.50 8.32
C LEU A 130 0.89 -3.55 7.34
N PHE A 131 1.48 -2.39 7.10
CA PHE A 131 1.08 -1.52 6.00
C PHE A 131 2.25 -1.38 5.02
N GLU A 132 2.10 -1.90 3.82
CA GLU A 132 3.09 -1.81 2.75
C GLU A 132 2.51 -1.09 1.54
N ILE A 133 3.35 -0.28 0.90
CA ILE A 133 3.06 0.26 -0.42
C ILE A 133 4.26 0.07 -1.32
N SER A 134 4.01 -0.36 -2.55
CA SER A 134 5.05 -0.62 -3.53
C SER A 134 4.81 0.12 -4.84
N SER A 135 5.86 0.21 -5.64
CA SER A 135 5.86 0.50 -7.06
C SER A 135 6.69 -0.56 -7.77
N ASP A 136 6.83 -0.49 -9.08
CA ASP A 136 7.69 -1.42 -9.83
C ASP A 136 9.17 -1.35 -9.43
N LEU A 137 9.61 -0.24 -8.83
CA LEU A 137 11.02 0.01 -8.52
C LEU A 137 11.39 -0.20 -7.06
N ALA A 138 10.43 -0.09 -6.14
CA ALA A 138 10.67 -0.21 -4.71
C ALA A 138 9.40 -0.51 -3.93
N GLY A 139 9.57 -1.06 -2.72
CA GLY A 139 8.50 -1.22 -1.74
C GLY A 139 8.86 -0.54 -0.42
N ALA A 140 7.85 -0.01 0.23
CA ALA A 140 7.96 0.71 1.50
C ALA A 140 7.07 0.07 2.56
N ALA A 141 7.64 -0.10 3.76
CA ALA A 141 6.92 -0.51 4.97
C ALA A 141 6.70 0.71 5.87
N ILE A 142 5.47 0.89 6.32
CA ILE A 142 4.98 2.09 7.00
C ILE A 142 4.56 1.73 8.42
N THR A 143 4.96 2.58 9.39
CA THR A 143 4.60 2.43 10.80
C THR A 143 4.08 3.74 11.37
N GLY A 144 2.89 4.19 10.93
CA GLY A 144 2.28 5.41 11.46
C GLY A 144 2.91 6.71 10.93
N THR A 145 2.72 7.01 9.65
CA THR A 145 3.40 8.11 8.96
C THR A 145 2.49 8.88 8.01
N ALA A 146 2.87 10.13 7.74
CA ALA A 146 2.34 10.93 6.64
C ALA A 146 3.40 11.02 5.53
N PHE A 147 3.09 10.49 4.34
CA PHE A 147 4.02 10.40 3.22
C PHE A 147 3.33 10.55 1.87
N SER A 148 4.11 10.84 0.81
CA SER A 148 3.67 10.61 -0.57
C SER A 148 4.58 9.63 -1.28
N LEU A 149 3.99 8.87 -2.18
CA LEU A 149 4.69 8.02 -3.13
C LEU A 149 4.22 8.40 -4.53
N SER A 150 5.16 8.69 -5.42
CA SER A 150 4.86 8.84 -6.84
C SER A 150 5.62 7.81 -7.66
N SER A 151 4.93 7.26 -8.67
CA SER A 151 5.46 6.31 -9.64
C SER A 151 5.23 6.86 -11.04
N ARG A 152 6.30 7.00 -11.81
CA ARG A 152 6.25 7.42 -13.20
C ARG A 152 6.81 6.31 -14.08
N GLN A 153 5.93 5.72 -14.90
CA GLN A 153 6.28 4.65 -15.84
C GLN A 153 6.53 5.19 -17.25
N GLY A 154 5.77 6.21 -17.65
CA GLY A 154 5.86 6.85 -18.97
C GLY A 154 6.93 7.94 -19.01
N GLY A 155 7.93 7.80 -19.90
CA GLY A 155 8.98 8.80 -20.10
C GLY A 155 10.32 8.19 -20.45
N ALA A 156 11.36 9.03 -20.51
CA ALA A 156 12.71 8.57 -20.84
C ALA A 156 13.30 7.67 -19.75
N GLU A 157 12.91 7.89 -18.51
CA GLU A 157 13.40 7.13 -17.34
C GLU A 157 12.26 6.93 -16.32
N PRO A 158 11.87 5.68 -16.02
CA PRO A 158 11.00 5.37 -14.91
C PRO A 158 11.60 5.84 -13.58
N GLU A 159 10.75 6.36 -12.71
CA GLU A 159 11.15 6.92 -11.42
C GLU A 159 10.11 6.63 -10.35
N THR A 160 10.57 6.29 -9.16
CA THR A 160 9.75 6.27 -7.94
C THR A 160 10.32 7.27 -6.95
N ARG A 161 9.43 8.12 -6.38
CA ARG A 161 9.81 9.11 -5.37
C ARG A 161 8.98 8.92 -4.12
N LEU A 162 9.65 8.79 -3.00
CA LEU A 162 9.06 8.79 -1.66
C LEU A 162 9.42 10.10 -0.97
N ARG A 163 8.43 10.78 -0.36
CA ARG A 163 8.59 11.90 0.56
C ARG A 163 7.90 11.60 1.86
N VAL A 164 8.57 11.83 2.97
CA VAL A 164 8.02 11.64 4.31
C VAL A 164 7.88 13.01 4.98
N TRP A 165 6.64 13.41 5.31
CA TRP A 165 6.38 14.66 6.04
C TRP A 165 6.46 14.46 7.54
N HIS A 166 5.99 13.31 8.01
CA HIS A 166 6.00 12.98 9.43
C HIS A 166 6.18 11.49 9.63
N GLY A 167 7.01 11.10 10.61
CA GLY A 167 7.28 9.72 10.96
C GLY A 167 8.48 9.11 10.23
N GLU A 168 8.46 7.81 10.08
CA GLU A 168 9.55 7.04 9.50
C GLU A 168 9.02 5.99 8.52
N VAL A 169 9.67 5.86 7.35
CA VAL A 169 9.37 4.85 6.34
C VAL A 169 10.62 4.06 6.02
N ARG A 170 10.49 2.73 6.01
CA ARG A 170 11.53 1.82 5.52
C ARG A 170 11.24 1.52 4.05
N ILE A 171 12.16 1.86 3.14
CA ILE A 171 12.02 1.63 1.69
C ILE A 171 13.19 0.83 1.14
N SER A 172 12.92 -0.10 0.23
CA SER A 172 13.91 -1.00 -0.36
C SER A 172 13.57 -1.32 -1.82
N ASN A 173 14.60 -1.53 -2.66
CA ASN A 173 14.45 -2.14 -3.98
C ASN A 173 14.27 -3.67 -3.93
N ALA A 174 14.36 -4.26 -2.74
CA ALA A 174 14.13 -5.66 -2.47
C ALA A 174 13.17 -5.83 -1.27
N PRO A 175 11.89 -5.40 -1.39
CA PRO A 175 10.96 -5.37 -0.26
C PRO A 175 10.77 -6.75 0.40
N TRP A 176 10.87 -7.84 -0.36
CA TRP A 176 10.80 -9.22 0.16
C TRP A 176 11.96 -9.64 1.03
N LYS A 177 13.00 -8.80 1.18
CA LYS A 177 14.20 -9.04 2.00
C LYS A 177 14.44 -7.96 3.05
N MET A 178 13.50 -7.08 3.33
CA MET A 178 13.71 -5.95 4.23
C MET A 178 14.26 -6.37 5.60
N ASP A 179 13.80 -7.51 6.13
CA ASP A 179 14.26 -8.00 7.45
C ASP A 179 15.69 -8.55 7.44
N GLN A 180 16.26 -8.80 6.25
CA GLN A 180 17.60 -9.34 6.05
C GLN A 180 18.62 -8.27 5.66
N LEU A 181 18.17 -7.06 5.33
CA LEU A 181 19.00 -5.96 4.88
C LEU A 181 19.37 -5.04 6.06
N GLU A 182 20.60 -4.57 6.06
CA GLU A 182 21.03 -3.53 6.99
C GLU A 182 20.49 -2.18 6.56
N ALA A 183 19.72 -1.55 7.44
CA ALA A 183 19.10 -0.26 7.15
C ALA A 183 20.10 0.89 7.22
N THR A 184 20.03 1.80 6.24
CA THR A 184 20.83 3.03 6.19
C THR A 184 19.92 4.24 6.24
N GLU A 185 20.20 5.23 7.08
CA GLU A 185 19.44 6.48 7.13
C GLU A 185 19.81 7.40 5.96
N VAL A 186 18.80 8.08 5.41
CA VAL A 186 18.98 9.11 4.38
C VAL A 186 19.94 10.19 4.87
N GLY A 187 20.89 10.58 4.02
CA GLY A 187 21.93 11.56 4.35
C GLY A 187 23.13 11.00 5.11
N LYS A 188 23.09 9.77 5.60
CA LYS A 188 24.26 9.06 6.08
C LYS A 188 24.88 8.27 4.92
N ALA A 189 26.15 8.52 4.60
CA ALA A 189 26.87 7.70 3.63
C ALA A 189 26.95 6.28 4.19
N GLY A 190 26.33 5.32 3.48
CA GLY A 190 26.55 3.91 3.77
C GLY A 190 28.05 3.59 3.76
N PRO A 191 28.48 2.48 4.38
CA PRO A 191 29.89 2.10 4.43
C PRO A 191 30.44 2.05 3.00
N ARG A 192 31.28 3.05 2.65
CA ARG A 192 31.99 3.03 1.38
C ARG A 192 32.90 1.82 1.42
N LYS A 193 32.65 0.82 0.60
CA LYS A 193 33.62 -0.24 0.35
C LYS A 193 34.93 0.45 -0.02
N ALA A 194 35.96 0.25 0.80
CA ALA A 194 37.30 0.74 0.47
C ALA A 194 37.68 0.25 -0.93
N PRO A 195 38.32 1.07 -1.76
CA PRO A 195 38.71 0.64 -3.09
C PRO A 195 39.65 -0.56 -2.93
N SER A 196 39.19 -1.73 -3.40
CA SER A 196 40.02 -2.94 -3.46
C SER A 196 41.19 -2.62 -4.37
N SER A 197 42.42 -2.89 -3.89
CA SER A 197 43.66 -2.69 -4.63
C SER A 197 43.54 -3.29 -6.03
N VAL A 198 43.90 -2.49 -7.04
CA VAL A 198 43.93 -2.88 -8.46
C VAL A 198 44.98 -3.97 -8.64
N LYS A 199 44.57 -5.21 -8.75
CA LYS A 199 45.40 -6.30 -9.29
C LYS A 199 45.36 -6.21 -10.81
N GLY A 200 46.51 -6.36 -11.44
CA GLY A 200 46.69 -6.29 -12.88
C GLY A 200 45.80 -7.24 -13.69
N PRO A 201 45.83 -7.16 -15.03
CA PRO A 201 44.84 -7.76 -15.92
C PRO A 201 44.77 -9.26 -15.76
N GLN A 202 43.65 -9.77 -15.27
CA GLN A 202 43.29 -11.18 -15.30
C GLN A 202 42.21 -11.41 -16.35
N SER A 203 42.23 -12.61 -16.97
CA SER A 203 41.35 -13.02 -18.05
C SER A 203 39.88 -12.66 -17.83
N VAL A 204 39.25 -12.10 -18.85
CA VAL A 204 37.83 -11.71 -18.87
C VAL A 204 36.97 -12.95 -18.69
N ALA A 205 36.43 -13.14 -17.50
CA ALA A 205 35.31 -14.03 -17.29
C ALA A 205 34.09 -13.46 -18.02
N GLY A 206 33.29 -14.33 -18.66
CA GLY A 206 32.09 -13.95 -19.39
C GLY A 206 31.10 -13.09 -18.54
N PRO A 207 30.05 -12.51 -19.14
CA PRO A 207 29.19 -11.59 -18.49
C PRO A 207 28.62 -12.19 -17.19
N LYS A 208 29.06 -11.66 -16.06
CA LYS A 208 28.43 -11.94 -14.77
C LYS A 208 27.08 -11.26 -14.77
N SER A 209 26.02 -11.97 -14.38
CA SER A 209 24.75 -11.36 -14.04
C SER A 209 25.03 -10.20 -13.10
N VAL A 210 24.64 -8.99 -13.51
CA VAL A 210 24.72 -7.80 -12.65
C VAL A 210 23.67 -8.02 -11.58
N SER A 211 24.08 -8.45 -10.40
CA SER A 211 23.24 -8.43 -9.22
C SER A 211 23.08 -6.96 -8.86
N LEU A 212 21.88 -6.43 -8.97
CA LEU A 212 21.51 -5.15 -8.38
C LEU A 212 21.91 -5.20 -6.92
N ASP A 213 22.69 -4.21 -6.46
CA ASP A 213 22.97 -4.08 -5.03
C ASP A 213 21.64 -3.81 -4.32
N GLU A 214 21.20 -4.77 -3.49
CA GLU A 214 20.02 -4.65 -2.67
C GLU A 214 20.30 -3.68 -1.53
N TRP A 215 19.37 -2.79 -1.26
CA TRP A 215 19.51 -1.77 -0.22
C TRP A 215 18.21 -1.57 0.55
N LEU A 216 18.31 -1.11 1.78
CA LEU A 216 17.23 -0.67 2.66
C LEU A 216 17.56 0.70 3.22
N LEU A 217 16.68 1.67 3.01
CA LEU A 217 16.80 3.03 3.56
C LEU A 217 15.71 3.30 4.59
N ILE A 218 16.07 4.09 5.59
CA ILE A 218 15.13 4.71 6.51
C ILE A 218 15.01 6.18 6.11
N VAL A 219 13.79 6.56 5.71
CA VAL A 219 13.43 7.93 5.33
C VAL A 219 12.60 8.53 6.47
N LYS A 220 13.04 9.66 7.01
CA LYS A 220 12.43 10.32 8.18
C LYS A 220 11.76 11.64 7.81
N ASP A 221 11.29 12.35 8.82
CA ASP A 221 10.63 13.64 8.69
C ASP A 221 11.36 14.58 7.72
N MET A 222 10.61 15.14 6.77
CA MET A 222 11.08 16.10 5.77
C MET A 222 12.22 15.59 4.88
N GLN A 223 12.28 14.27 4.66
CA GLN A 223 13.24 13.64 3.76
C GLN A 223 12.56 13.01 2.56
N GLU A 224 13.29 13.00 1.44
CA GLU A 224 12.89 12.32 0.21
C GLU A 224 13.97 11.36 -0.28
N VAL A 225 13.54 10.37 -1.04
CA VAL A 225 14.40 9.50 -1.84
C VAL A 225 13.79 9.34 -3.22
N VAL A 226 14.65 9.36 -4.25
CA VAL A 226 14.29 9.13 -5.65
C VAL A 226 15.02 7.88 -6.14
N ILE A 227 14.26 6.96 -6.73
CA ILE A 227 14.72 5.66 -7.20
C ILE A 227 14.52 5.62 -8.71
N GLY A 228 15.57 5.32 -9.44
CA GLY A 228 15.57 5.26 -10.90
C GLY A 228 15.25 3.88 -11.46
N ALA A 229 15.15 3.78 -12.77
CA ALA A 229 14.71 2.63 -13.56
C ALA A 229 15.43 1.29 -13.22
N GLY A 230 16.65 1.35 -12.72
CA GLY A 230 17.42 0.16 -12.30
C GLY A 230 17.26 -0.16 -10.82
N GLY A 231 16.33 0.45 -10.10
CA GLY A 231 16.18 0.25 -8.66
C GLY A 231 17.30 0.88 -7.82
N GLN A 232 18.14 1.74 -8.42
CA GLN A 232 19.21 2.48 -7.72
C GLN A 232 18.68 3.77 -7.13
N VAL A 233 19.25 4.22 -6.02
CA VAL A 233 18.99 5.54 -5.47
C VAL A 233 19.65 6.60 -6.35
N VAL A 234 18.85 7.47 -6.96
CA VAL A 234 19.29 8.57 -7.82
C VAL A 234 19.58 9.82 -6.99
N SER A 235 18.70 10.13 -6.05
CA SER A 235 18.88 11.22 -5.10
C SER A 235 18.23 10.93 -3.77
N GLN A 236 18.73 11.56 -2.72
CA GLN A 236 18.18 11.50 -1.38
C GLN A 236 18.57 12.74 -0.59
N GLY A 237 17.71 13.19 0.30
CA GLY A 237 17.97 14.35 1.15
C GLY A 237 16.71 14.95 1.75
N SER A 238 16.85 16.19 2.24
CA SER A 238 15.70 16.96 2.72
C SER A 238 15.00 17.66 1.56
N PHE A 239 13.68 17.81 1.62
CA PHE A 239 12.90 18.55 0.66
C PHE A 239 12.19 19.77 1.30
N ASN A 240 11.80 20.73 0.47
CA ASN A 240 10.97 21.86 0.87
C ASN A 240 9.51 21.62 0.45
N ASP A 241 8.60 21.85 1.37
CA ASP A 241 7.18 21.58 1.20
C ASP A 241 6.38 22.71 0.50
N THR A 242 7.04 23.59 -0.23
CA THR A 242 6.40 24.75 -0.86
C THR A 242 5.68 24.44 -2.17
N GLU A 243 6.00 23.33 -2.82
CA GLU A 243 5.48 22.98 -4.15
C GLU A 243 4.37 21.93 -4.15
N THR A 244 4.11 21.29 -3.01
CA THR A 244 3.10 20.23 -2.93
C THR A 244 1.69 20.84 -2.82
N ASP A 245 0.75 20.33 -3.61
CA ASP A 245 -0.66 20.73 -3.56
C ASP A 245 -1.19 20.61 -2.12
N PRO A 246 -1.75 21.69 -1.55
CA PRO A 246 -2.29 21.68 -0.18
C PRO A 246 -3.30 20.56 0.06
N TRP A 247 -4.11 20.22 -0.94
CA TRP A 247 -5.08 19.13 -0.81
C TRP A 247 -4.36 17.78 -0.65
N MET A 248 -3.31 17.52 -1.41
CA MET A 248 -2.52 16.30 -1.27
C MET A 248 -1.92 16.15 0.14
N LYS A 249 -1.68 17.26 0.86
CA LYS A 249 -1.15 17.28 2.23
C LYS A 249 -2.21 17.22 3.34
N GLY A 250 -3.44 16.96 3.02
CA GLY A 250 -4.49 16.86 4.02
C GLY A 250 -5.26 18.16 4.29
N ALA A 251 -4.95 19.26 3.61
CA ALA A 251 -5.77 20.45 3.71
C ALA A 251 -7.17 20.18 3.15
N SER A 252 -8.19 20.60 3.87
CA SER A 252 -9.56 20.59 3.35
C SER A 252 -9.64 21.51 2.13
N LEU A 253 -10.30 21.04 1.05
CA LEU A 253 -10.64 21.95 -0.04
C LEU A 253 -11.51 23.09 0.53
N PRO A 254 -11.30 24.35 0.08
CA PRO A 254 -12.26 25.39 0.39
C PRO A 254 -13.63 24.94 -0.13
N SER A 255 -14.59 24.84 0.78
CA SER A 255 -15.98 24.55 0.41
C SER A 255 -16.44 25.66 -0.51
N ASP A 256 -16.68 25.38 -1.78
CA ASP A 256 -17.36 26.30 -2.68
C ASP A 256 -18.72 26.64 -2.07
N LYS A 257 -18.90 27.95 -1.75
CA LYS A 257 -20.15 28.53 -1.26
C LYS A 257 -21.08 28.81 -2.42
#